data_cc9d378dcb4be6be0eb699f1f7400dd8
#
_entry.id   cc9d378dcb4be6be0eb699f1f7400dd8
#
_cell.length_a   1.000
_cell.length_b   1.000
_cell.length_c   1.000
_cell.angle_alpha   90.00
_cell.angle_beta   90.00
_cell.angle_gamma   90.00
#
_symmetry.space_group_name_H-M   'P 1'
#
loop_
_entity.id
_entity.type
_entity.pdbx_description
1 polymer ?
#
loop_
_entity_poly.entity_id
_entity_poly.type
_entity_poly.pdbx_seq_one_letter_code
_entity_poly.pdbx_strand_id
1 'polypeptide(L)'
;MSTRIEPIDTSAAPEETLRALHELYLVRDEELEPIGDPPVPFEQRLVDWRNLLETEAIPRFALWEGTRVIATSGVFMDLEQNLDNAFGWVYVHPDHRGSSHGRSVAAPMFDEAETSGRSRFAFQINQGRPEERLAELAGMKPAFTGKRSRLSFPELDWSLMDLWVKRAEERAVDYELVFMRSPVDDEYLQPFCDLTEVMNTAPREDYEEEDEVITPEMWRDIEVKDEAKCKDVLFYVARHVATGALVGYTEVALPRLQPDLAWQGDTAVDPAHRNLGLGRWLKAAMALRLREEYPTVTRIDTHNAGSNAPMLSINVEMGFSPILIETVWQGDLATLRQRLSV
;
A
#
# COMPACT_ATOMS: atom_id res chain seq x y z
N MET A 1 33.57 -3.68 -15.73
CA MET A 1 33.17 -5.10 -15.53
C MET A 1 31.98 -5.39 -16.46
N SER A 2 31.76 -6.66 -16.85
CA SER A 2 30.60 -7.02 -17.68
C SER A 2 29.35 -6.97 -16.83
N THR A 3 28.31 -6.29 -17.29
CA THR A 3 26.98 -6.28 -16.67
C THR A 3 26.09 -7.32 -17.33
N ARG A 4 25.12 -7.90 -16.58
CA ARG A 4 24.10 -8.81 -17.08
C ARG A 4 22.73 -8.50 -16.47
N ILE A 5 21.66 -8.66 -17.22
CA ILE A 5 20.29 -8.54 -16.71
C ILE A 5 19.71 -9.94 -16.57
N GLU A 6 19.12 -10.20 -15.42
CA GLU A 6 18.48 -11.48 -15.11
C GLU A 6 17.13 -11.25 -14.44
N PRO A 7 16.12 -12.08 -14.75
CA PRO A 7 14.89 -12.10 -13.96
C PRO A 7 15.18 -12.67 -12.58
N ILE A 8 14.45 -12.17 -11.58
CA ILE A 8 14.48 -12.68 -10.21
C ILE A 8 13.09 -13.14 -9.82
N ASP A 9 12.91 -14.44 -9.75
CA ASP A 9 11.74 -15.03 -9.08
C ASP A 9 11.95 -14.97 -7.57
N THR A 10 11.37 -13.96 -6.93
CA THR A 10 11.55 -13.76 -5.49
C THR A 10 10.89 -14.84 -4.64
N SER A 11 9.95 -15.63 -5.19
CA SER A 11 9.33 -16.75 -4.48
C SER A 11 10.26 -17.94 -4.33
N ALA A 12 11.18 -18.16 -5.29
CA ALA A 12 12.04 -19.35 -5.38
C ALA A 12 13.54 -19.06 -5.36
N ALA A 13 13.96 -17.80 -5.61
CA ALA A 13 15.37 -17.46 -5.69
C ALA A 13 16.16 -17.81 -4.41
N PRO A 14 17.46 -18.19 -4.53
CA PRO A 14 18.32 -18.39 -3.37
C PRO A 14 18.41 -17.14 -2.50
N GLU A 15 18.54 -17.33 -1.18
CA GLU A 15 18.66 -16.20 -0.25
C GLU A 15 19.83 -15.26 -0.58
N GLU A 16 20.95 -15.80 -1.08
CA GLU A 16 22.10 -14.98 -1.49
C GLU A 16 21.71 -13.96 -2.57
N THR A 17 20.92 -14.38 -3.55
CA THR A 17 20.37 -13.51 -4.61
C THR A 17 19.46 -12.44 -4.00
N LEU A 18 18.57 -12.85 -3.09
CA LEU A 18 17.65 -11.93 -2.42
C LEU A 18 18.37 -10.96 -1.48
N ARG A 19 19.44 -11.38 -0.83
CA ARG A 19 20.30 -10.48 -0.03
C ARG A 19 20.98 -9.44 -0.89
N ALA A 20 21.51 -9.81 -2.06
CA ALA A 20 22.12 -8.85 -2.99
C ALA A 20 21.08 -7.84 -3.51
N LEU A 21 19.85 -8.27 -3.75
CA LEU A 21 18.74 -7.38 -4.10
C LEU A 21 18.38 -6.47 -2.91
N HIS A 22 18.31 -7.01 -1.70
CA HIS A 22 18.01 -6.25 -0.48
C HIS A 22 19.03 -5.13 -0.22
N GLU A 23 20.31 -5.37 -0.43
CA GLU A 23 21.36 -4.33 -0.33
C GLU A 23 21.05 -3.11 -1.22
N LEU A 24 20.57 -3.33 -2.44
CA LEU A 24 20.15 -2.24 -3.32
C LEU A 24 18.89 -1.53 -2.78
N TYR A 25 17.95 -2.30 -2.20
CA TYR A 25 16.74 -1.73 -1.62
C TYR A 25 17.02 -0.87 -0.38
N LEU A 26 18.04 -1.19 0.43
CA LEU A 26 18.47 -0.34 1.54
C LEU A 26 18.90 1.05 1.05
N VAL A 27 19.70 1.09 -0.02
CA VAL A 27 20.13 2.36 -0.64
C VAL A 27 18.96 3.12 -1.24
N ARG A 28 18.01 2.40 -1.86
CA ARG A 28 16.80 2.98 -2.43
C ARG A 28 15.93 3.63 -1.35
N ASP A 29 15.69 2.93 -0.27
CA ASP A 29 14.79 3.38 0.79
C ASP A 29 15.36 4.61 1.49
N GLU A 30 16.67 4.62 1.78
CA GLU A 30 17.35 5.79 2.33
C GLU A 30 17.25 7.02 1.41
N GLU A 31 17.33 6.82 0.09
CA GLU A 31 17.24 7.92 -0.89
C GLU A 31 15.80 8.39 -1.12
N LEU A 32 14.87 7.45 -1.30
CA LEU A 32 13.48 7.79 -1.68
C LEU A 32 12.60 8.11 -0.48
N GLU A 33 12.91 7.54 0.68
CA GLU A 33 12.14 7.71 1.91
C GLU A 33 13.04 8.22 3.05
N PRO A 34 13.62 9.43 2.95
CA PRO A 34 14.59 9.93 3.93
C PRO A 34 13.90 10.38 5.23
N ILE A 35 13.05 9.55 5.80
CA ILE A 35 12.24 9.81 6.99
C ILE A 35 12.92 9.39 8.31
N GLY A 36 14.15 8.85 8.20
CA GLY A 36 14.95 8.46 9.35
C GLY A 36 14.50 7.18 10.07
N ASP A 37 13.68 6.38 9.42
CA ASP A 37 13.25 5.10 9.96
C ASP A 37 14.37 4.06 10.00
N PRO A 38 14.29 3.09 10.92
CA PRO A 38 15.12 1.90 10.80
C PRO A 38 14.90 1.21 9.45
N PRO A 39 15.97 0.69 8.82
CA PRO A 39 15.83 -0.03 7.56
C PRO A 39 14.92 -1.25 7.73
N VAL A 40 14.12 -1.56 6.69
CA VAL A 40 13.28 -2.76 6.69
C VAL A 40 14.20 -3.99 6.83
N PRO A 41 14.00 -4.85 7.84
CA PRO A 41 14.83 -6.05 8.04
C PRO A 41 14.76 -6.99 6.82
N PHE A 42 15.85 -7.69 6.54
CA PHE A 42 15.87 -8.66 5.44
C PHE A 42 14.80 -9.73 5.61
N GLU A 43 14.59 -10.20 6.82
CA GLU A 43 13.59 -11.21 7.18
C GLU A 43 12.17 -10.76 6.84
N GLN A 44 11.82 -9.49 7.08
CA GLN A 44 10.53 -8.93 6.67
C GLN A 44 10.41 -8.89 5.14
N ARG A 45 11.44 -8.40 4.47
CA ARG A 45 11.44 -8.37 3.00
C ARG A 45 11.37 -9.76 2.39
N LEU A 46 12.04 -10.73 2.99
CA LEU A 46 12.03 -12.12 2.52
C LEU A 46 10.63 -12.72 2.59
N VAL A 47 9.92 -12.55 3.70
CA VAL A 47 8.54 -13.06 3.82
C VAL A 47 7.59 -12.32 2.88
N ASP A 48 7.73 -11.01 2.70
CA ASP A 48 6.93 -10.25 1.74
C ASP A 48 7.17 -10.72 0.30
N TRP A 49 8.42 -10.95 -0.10
CA TRP A 49 8.76 -11.42 -1.44
C TRP A 49 8.33 -12.85 -1.75
N ARG A 50 8.29 -13.72 -0.74
CA ARG A 50 7.95 -15.14 -0.91
C ARG A 50 6.45 -15.43 -0.87
N ASN A 51 5.64 -14.51 -0.38
CA ASN A 51 4.22 -14.72 -0.13
C ASN A 51 3.36 -13.73 -0.91
N LEU A 52 3.41 -13.80 -2.25
CA LEU A 52 2.51 -13.04 -3.11
C LEU A 52 1.10 -13.67 -3.11
N LEU A 53 0.08 -12.87 -3.36
CA LEU A 53 -1.27 -13.37 -3.61
C LEU A 53 -1.30 -14.19 -4.91
N GLU A 54 -2.21 -15.15 -5.00
CA GLU A 54 -2.39 -15.92 -6.23
C GLU A 54 -2.95 -15.08 -7.38
N THR A 55 -3.62 -13.97 -7.03
CA THR A 55 -4.17 -12.98 -7.94
C THR A 55 -3.13 -11.95 -8.41
N GLU A 56 -1.88 -12.05 -7.98
CA GLU A 56 -0.83 -11.07 -8.29
C GLU A 56 0.34 -11.69 -9.08
N ALA A 57 0.83 -10.95 -10.07
CA ALA A 57 2.12 -11.21 -10.69
C ALA A 57 3.06 -10.03 -10.48
N ILE A 58 4.27 -10.31 -9.98
CA ILE A 58 5.30 -9.28 -9.75
C ILE A 58 6.64 -9.71 -10.34
N PRO A 59 6.76 -9.80 -11.67
CA PRO A 59 8.04 -10.02 -12.34
C PRO A 59 9.06 -8.95 -11.96
N ARG A 60 10.28 -9.40 -11.62
CA ARG A 60 11.39 -8.51 -11.25
C ARG A 60 12.62 -8.82 -12.07
N PHE A 61 13.40 -7.79 -12.35
CA PHE A 61 14.63 -7.87 -13.11
C PHE A 61 15.75 -7.14 -12.37
N ALA A 62 16.93 -7.71 -12.37
CA ALA A 62 18.10 -7.10 -11.78
C ALA A 62 19.25 -6.97 -12.79
N LEU A 63 19.91 -5.83 -12.77
CA LEU A 63 21.17 -5.59 -13.47
C LEU A 63 22.31 -5.86 -12.50
N TRP A 64 23.12 -6.83 -12.83
CA TRP A 64 24.26 -7.27 -12.03
C TRP A 64 25.57 -6.72 -12.55
N GLU A 65 26.45 -6.34 -11.62
CA GLU A 65 27.88 -6.16 -11.86
C GLU A 65 28.64 -7.11 -10.93
N GLY A 66 29.18 -8.19 -11.48
CA GLY A 66 29.74 -9.28 -10.67
C GLY A 66 28.65 -9.95 -9.82
N THR A 67 28.77 -9.86 -8.48
CA THR A 67 27.79 -10.39 -7.50
C THR A 67 26.86 -9.31 -6.94
N ARG A 68 27.02 -8.05 -7.32
CA ARG A 68 26.26 -6.92 -6.81
C ARG A 68 25.10 -6.58 -7.76
N VAL A 69 23.93 -6.34 -7.21
CA VAL A 69 22.80 -5.73 -7.94
C VAL A 69 22.98 -4.23 -7.94
N ILE A 70 23.09 -3.62 -9.14
CA ILE A 70 23.30 -2.18 -9.31
C ILE A 70 22.09 -1.43 -9.86
N ALA A 71 21.11 -2.15 -10.41
CA ALA A 71 19.82 -1.61 -10.76
C ALA A 71 18.76 -2.71 -10.71
N THR A 72 17.51 -2.32 -10.53
CA THR A 72 16.35 -3.23 -10.53
C THR A 72 15.14 -2.56 -11.17
N SER A 73 14.28 -3.37 -11.74
CA SER A 73 12.94 -3.01 -12.15
C SER A 73 11.96 -4.11 -11.76
N GLY A 74 10.70 -3.80 -11.75
CA GLY A 74 9.64 -4.76 -11.59
C GLY A 74 8.30 -4.16 -11.95
N VAL A 75 7.33 -5.01 -12.16
CA VAL A 75 5.97 -4.61 -12.50
C VAL A 75 4.98 -5.45 -11.71
N PHE A 76 4.06 -4.78 -11.07
CA PHE A 76 2.88 -5.38 -10.45
C PHE A 76 1.76 -5.45 -11.48
N MET A 77 1.10 -6.57 -11.54
CA MET A 77 -0.07 -6.82 -12.39
C MET A 77 -1.07 -7.66 -11.61
N ASP A 78 -2.29 -7.18 -11.50
CA ASP A 78 -3.41 -7.99 -11.04
C ASP A 78 -3.79 -9.00 -12.15
N LEU A 79 -4.10 -10.25 -11.79
CA LEU A 79 -4.41 -11.32 -12.74
C LEU A 79 -5.91 -11.54 -12.93
N GLU A 80 -6.76 -10.94 -12.11
CA GLU A 80 -8.21 -11.11 -12.14
C GLU A 80 -8.96 -9.81 -12.43
N GLN A 81 -8.45 -8.66 -11.94
CA GLN A 81 -9.06 -7.35 -12.06
C GLN A 81 -8.07 -6.33 -12.64
N ASN A 82 -8.52 -5.17 -13.07
CA ASN A 82 -7.66 -4.12 -13.63
C ASN A 82 -6.69 -4.63 -14.71
N LEU A 83 -7.16 -5.55 -15.53
CA LEU A 83 -6.33 -6.29 -16.52
C LEU A 83 -5.68 -5.41 -17.56
N ASP A 84 -6.11 -4.17 -17.71
CA ASP A 84 -5.47 -3.18 -18.59
C ASP A 84 -4.26 -2.49 -17.94
N ASN A 85 -4.15 -2.51 -16.60
CA ASN A 85 -3.18 -1.75 -15.84
C ASN A 85 -1.93 -2.56 -15.49
N ALA A 86 -0.78 -1.89 -15.49
CA ALA A 86 0.47 -2.36 -14.90
C ALA A 86 1.07 -1.24 -14.06
N PHE A 87 1.66 -1.58 -12.93
CA PHE A 87 2.29 -0.63 -12.03
C PHE A 87 3.76 -1.00 -11.84
N GLY A 88 4.67 -0.17 -12.36
CA GLY A 88 6.09 -0.49 -12.39
C GLY A 88 6.95 0.38 -11.49
N TRP A 89 8.18 -0.09 -11.29
CA TRP A 89 9.25 0.70 -10.68
C TRP A 89 10.58 0.39 -11.33
N VAL A 90 11.46 1.38 -11.32
CA VAL A 90 12.85 1.27 -11.76
C VAL A 90 13.72 1.98 -10.74
N TYR A 91 14.79 1.34 -10.32
CA TYR A 91 15.78 1.98 -9.48
C TYR A 91 17.19 1.64 -9.94
N VAL A 92 18.05 2.66 -9.99
CA VAL A 92 19.47 2.53 -10.30
C VAL A 92 20.27 3.10 -9.15
N HIS A 93 21.22 2.32 -8.63
CA HIS A 93 22.13 2.77 -7.58
C HIS A 93 22.79 4.11 -7.98
N PRO A 94 22.87 5.11 -7.09
CA PRO A 94 23.37 6.44 -7.42
C PRO A 94 24.69 6.46 -8.17
N ASP A 95 25.67 5.65 -7.73
CA ASP A 95 27.01 5.56 -8.33
C ASP A 95 27.02 4.99 -9.76
N HIS A 96 25.92 4.38 -10.20
CA HIS A 96 25.79 3.72 -11.50
C HIS A 96 24.84 4.44 -12.46
N ARG A 97 24.41 5.66 -12.12
CA ARG A 97 23.55 6.50 -12.98
C ARG A 97 24.31 7.09 -14.16
N GLY A 98 23.57 7.54 -15.17
CA GLY A 98 24.13 8.17 -16.36
C GLY A 98 24.64 7.21 -17.44
N SER A 99 24.57 5.88 -17.22
CA SER A 99 25.08 4.84 -18.14
C SER A 99 23.98 4.03 -18.82
N SER A 100 22.79 4.59 -18.98
CA SER A 100 21.59 3.94 -19.58
C SER A 100 21.10 2.67 -18.85
N HIS A 101 21.60 2.38 -17.66
CA HIS A 101 21.24 1.20 -16.87
C HIS A 101 19.74 1.17 -16.53
N GLY A 102 19.12 2.32 -16.22
CA GLY A 102 17.68 2.41 -15.98
C GLY A 102 16.86 1.97 -17.19
N ARG A 103 17.23 2.43 -18.39
CA ARG A 103 16.58 2.00 -19.63
C ARG A 103 16.78 0.51 -19.88
N SER A 104 17.99 0.02 -19.70
CA SER A 104 18.31 -1.39 -19.95
C SER A 104 17.53 -2.32 -19.01
N VAL A 105 17.41 -2.00 -17.71
CA VAL A 105 16.67 -2.84 -16.76
C VAL A 105 15.16 -2.67 -16.90
N ALA A 106 14.66 -1.52 -17.41
CA ALA A 106 13.24 -1.29 -17.64
C ALA A 106 12.70 -2.06 -18.85
N ALA A 107 13.51 -2.31 -19.88
CA ALA A 107 13.06 -2.95 -21.09
C ALA A 107 12.33 -4.29 -20.86
N PRO A 108 12.90 -5.28 -20.14
CA PRO A 108 12.20 -6.54 -19.88
C PRO A 108 10.95 -6.38 -19.02
N MET A 109 10.87 -5.37 -18.16
CA MET A 109 9.67 -5.05 -17.39
C MET A 109 8.52 -4.61 -18.31
N PHE A 110 8.80 -3.78 -19.32
CA PHE A 110 7.79 -3.37 -20.29
C PHE A 110 7.40 -4.51 -21.23
N ASP A 111 8.36 -5.37 -21.61
CA ASP A 111 8.09 -6.57 -22.41
C ASP A 111 7.10 -7.50 -21.68
N GLU A 112 7.27 -7.66 -20.39
CA GLU A 112 6.38 -8.47 -19.54
C GLU A 112 4.97 -7.89 -19.49
N ALA A 113 4.84 -6.58 -19.26
CA ALA A 113 3.54 -5.91 -19.23
C ALA A 113 2.82 -6.02 -20.59
N GLU A 114 3.52 -5.79 -21.71
CA GLU A 114 2.95 -5.91 -23.05
C GLU A 114 2.53 -7.35 -23.37
N THR A 115 3.38 -8.32 -23.04
CA THR A 115 3.10 -9.75 -23.26
C THR A 115 1.89 -10.22 -22.44
N SER A 116 1.69 -9.62 -21.26
CA SER A 116 0.53 -9.86 -20.39
C SER A 116 -0.72 -9.07 -20.83
N GLY A 117 -0.68 -8.37 -21.97
CA GLY A 117 -1.82 -7.66 -22.56
C GLY A 117 -2.14 -6.33 -21.90
N ARG A 118 -1.23 -5.76 -21.10
CA ARG A 118 -1.46 -4.46 -20.46
C ARG A 118 -1.35 -3.32 -21.45
N SER A 119 -2.29 -2.39 -21.40
CA SER A 119 -2.33 -1.22 -22.28
C SER A 119 -1.95 0.07 -21.55
N ARG A 120 -2.12 0.13 -20.22
CA ARG A 120 -1.77 1.27 -19.36
C ARG A 120 -0.63 0.92 -18.45
N PHE A 121 0.22 1.90 -18.20
CA PHE A 121 1.34 1.75 -17.28
C PHE A 121 1.40 2.93 -16.32
N ALA A 122 1.65 2.63 -15.03
CA ALA A 122 1.77 3.62 -13.99
C ALA A 122 3.09 3.50 -13.23
N PHE A 123 3.58 4.65 -12.74
CA PHE A 123 4.70 4.77 -11.81
C PHE A 123 4.32 5.70 -10.67
N GLN A 124 4.76 5.37 -9.46
CA GLN A 124 4.70 6.27 -8.33
C GLN A 124 6.03 7.01 -8.19
N ILE A 125 5.97 8.33 -8.12
CA ILE A 125 7.14 9.20 -8.03
C ILE A 125 6.94 10.18 -6.87
N ASN A 126 7.94 10.27 -5.99
CA ASN A 126 7.91 11.24 -4.91
C ASN A 126 7.96 12.66 -5.46
N GLN A 127 7.12 13.54 -4.92
CA GLN A 127 6.98 14.89 -5.42
C GLN A 127 8.30 15.67 -5.38
N GLY A 128 8.57 16.40 -6.45
CA GLY A 128 9.78 17.21 -6.59
C GLY A 128 11.01 16.44 -7.05
N ARG A 129 10.88 15.16 -7.36
CA ARG A 129 11.98 14.36 -7.91
C ARG A 129 12.15 14.61 -9.42
N PRO A 130 13.39 14.52 -9.93
CA PRO A 130 13.63 14.72 -11.37
C PRO A 130 12.96 13.67 -12.26
N GLU A 131 12.55 12.53 -11.71
CA GLU A 131 11.81 11.47 -12.38
C GLU A 131 10.44 11.94 -12.86
N GLU A 132 9.80 12.94 -12.23
CA GLU A 132 8.56 13.55 -12.72
C GLU A 132 8.74 14.12 -14.14
N ARG A 133 9.88 14.76 -14.39
CA ARG A 133 10.19 15.29 -15.73
C ARG A 133 10.39 14.17 -16.76
N LEU A 134 10.95 13.03 -16.35
CA LEU A 134 11.08 11.87 -17.23
C LEU A 134 9.72 11.26 -17.57
N ALA A 135 8.81 11.18 -16.59
CA ALA A 135 7.44 10.73 -16.80
C ALA A 135 6.69 11.62 -17.80
N GLU A 136 6.79 12.95 -17.67
CA GLU A 136 6.23 13.90 -18.65
C GLU A 136 6.79 13.67 -20.06
N LEU A 137 8.12 13.57 -20.19
CA LEU A 137 8.77 13.33 -21.49
C LEU A 137 8.39 11.97 -22.09
N ALA A 138 8.14 10.98 -21.25
CA ALA A 138 7.64 9.68 -21.64
C ALA A 138 6.14 9.71 -22.06
N GLY A 139 5.45 10.84 -21.87
CA GLY A 139 4.05 11.01 -22.27
C GLY A 139 3.06 10.63 -21.20
N MET A 140 3.52 10.39 -19.99
CA MET A 140 2.64 10.13 -18.84
C MET A 140 2.05 11.43 -18.29
N LYS A 141 0.96 11.29 -17.56
CA LYS A 141 0.28 12.39 -16.85
C LYS A 141 0.17 12.08 -15.37
N PRO A 142 0.22 13.10 -14.51
CA PRO A 142 -0.13 12.90 -13.11
C PRO A 142 -1.61 12.52 -13.03
N ALA A 143 -1.89 11.40 -12.41
CA ALA A 143 -3.23 10.82 -12.35
C ALA A 143 -3.79 10.77 -10.91
N PHE A 144 -2.91 10.62 -9.93
CA PHE A 144 -3.30 10.54 -8.52
C PHE A 144 -2.22 11.11 -7.62
N THR A 145 -2.62 11.84 -6.58
CA THR A 145 -1.68 12.34 -5.56
C THR A 145 -1.97 11.67 -4.22
N GLY A 146 -1.00 10.91 -3.75
CA GLY A 146 -1.02 10.25 -2.44
C GLY A 146 -0.23 11.03 -1.39
N LYS A 147 -0.69 10.95 -0.14
CA LYS A 147 0.02 11.46 1.03
C LYS A 147 0.24 10.32 2.01
N ARG A 148 1.50 9.90 2.17
CA ARG A 148 1.87 9.09 3.31
C ARG A 148 2.00 10.01 4.51
N SER A 149 1.24 9.72 5.56
CA SER A 149 1.21 10.51 6.78
C SER A 149 1.52 9.62 7.97
N ARG A 150 2.13 10.20 8.98
CA ARG A 150 2.54 9.51 10.21
C ARG A 150 1.91 10.15 11.43
N LEU A 151 1.50 9.31 12.37
CA LEU A 151 1.13 9.67 13.72
C LEU A 151 2.21 9.17 14.68
N SER A 152 2.80 10.06 15.48
CA SER A 152 3.59 9.69 16.65
C SER A 152 2.63 9.18 17.73
N PHE A 153 2.59 7.87 17.93
CA PHE A 153 1.59 7.24 18.77
C PHE A 153 1.67 7.65 20.26
N PRO A 154 2.86 7.85 20.84
CA PRO A 154 2.97 8.39 22.20
C PRO A 154 2.45 9.83 22.35
N GLU A 155 2.39 10.61 21.25
CA GLU A 155 1.95 12.01 21.26
C GLU A 155 0.45 12.17 20.96
N LEU A 156 -0.27 11.07 20.72
CA LEU A 156 -1.71 11.09 20.47
C LEU A 156 -2.47 11.69 21.65
N ASP A 157 -3.38 12.60 21.38
CA ASP A 157 -4.30 13.13 22.40
C ASP A 157 -5.34 12.07 22.80
N TRP A 158 -5.02 11.35 23.86
CA TRP A 158 -5.87 10.29 24.39
C TRP A 158 -7.22 10.80 24.89
N SER A 159 -7.28 12.04 25.41
CA SER A 159 -8.53 12.67 25.85
C SER A 159 -9.45 12.92 24.67
N LEU A 160 -8.89 13.23 23.51
CA LEU A 160 -9.65 13.37 22.26
C LEU A 160 -10.21 12.00 21.80
N MET A 161 -9.43 10.93 21.93
CA MET A 161 -9.90 9.57 21.58
C MET A 161 -11.06 9.14 22.47
N ASP A 162 -10.92 9.31 23.79
CA ASP A 162 -12.02 9.03 24.73
C ASP A 162 -13.25 9.88 24.44
N LEU A 163 -13.06 11.16 24.09
CA LEU A 163 -14.15 12.06 23.70
C LEU A 163 -14.87 11.62 22.43
N TRP A 164 -14.13 11.14 21.41
CA TRP A 164 -14.74 10.66 20.18
C TRP A 164 -15.59 9.41 20.40
N VAL A 165 -15.09 8.46 21.19
CA VAL A 165 -15.87 7.27 21.58
C VAL A 165 -17.16 7.69 22.29
N LYS A 166 -17.04 8.51 23.36
CA LYS A 166 -18.22 8.97 24.12
C LYS A 166 -19.25 9.69 23.24
N ARG A 167 -18.79 10.59 22.37
CA ARG A 167 -19.70 11.32 21.45
C ARG A 167 -20.39 10.40 20.44
N ALA A 168 -19.72 9.35 20.00
CA ALA A 168 -20.31 8.38 19.09
C ALA A 168 -21.38 7.55 19.81
N GLU A 169 -21.12 7.08 21.03
CA GLU A 169 -22.09 6.37 21.87
C GLU A 169 -23.36 7.21 22.11
N GLU A 170 -23.22 8.53 22.23
CA GLU A 170 -24.35 9.46 22.42
C GLU A 170 -25.15 9.73 21.10
N ARG A 171 -24.48 9.68 19.94
CA ARG A 171 -25.08 10.10 18.66
C ARG A 171 -25.44 8.95 17.72
N ALA A 172 -24.66 7.89 17.78
CA ALA A 172 -24.79 6.71 16.94
C ALA A 172 -25.43 5.55 17.72
N VAL A 173 -26.51 5.84 18.47
CA VAL A 173 -27.18 4.88 19.37
C VAL A 173 -27.73 3.64 18.67
N ASP A 174 -27.93 3.73 17.34
CA ASP A 174 -28.40 2.61 16.51
C ASP A 174 -27.23 1.74 16.01
N TYR A 175 -26.01 2.01 16.45
CA TYR A 175 -24.80 1.31 16.00
C TYR A 175 -24.01 0.77 17.17
N GLU A 176 -23.22 -0.27 16.88
CA GLU A 176 -22.23 -0.82 17.79
C GLU A 176 -20.94 -1.13 17.03
N LEU A 177 -19.83 -1.23 17.73
CA LEU A 177 -18.55 -1.66 17.16
C LEU A 177 -18.31 -3.13 17.42
N VAL A 178 -18.05 -3.90 16.36
CA VAL A 178 -17.59 -5.28 16.41
C VAL A 178 -16.08 -5.28 16.17
N PHE A 179 -15.33 -5.88 17.08
CA PHE A 179 -13.89 -6.08 16.89
C PHE A 179 -13.65 -7.43 16.23
N MET A 180 -12.81 -7.44 15.21
CA MET A 180 -12.40 -8.65 14.50
C MET A 180 -10.87 -8.68 14.37
N ARG A 181 -10.33 -9.89 14.23
CA ARG A 181 -8.93 -10.14 13.86
C ARG A 181 -8.93 -11.05 12.64
N SER A 182 -7.89 -10.96 11.83
CA SER A 182 -7.64 -11.98 10.81
C SER A 182 -7.26 -13.32 11.50
N PRO A 183 -7.83 -14.46 11.07
CA PRO A 183 -8.89 -14.57 10.07
C PRO A 183 -10.27 -14.11 10.57
N VAL A 184 -11.04 -13.46 9.70
CA VAL A 184 -12.42 -13.02 9.98
C VAL A 184 -13.33 -14.24 10.15
N ASP A 185 -14.19 -14.22 11.16
CA ASP A 185 -15.14 -15.32 11.41
C ASP A 185 -16.08 -15.54 10.21
N ASP A 186 -16.38 -16.80 9.90
CA ASP A 186 -17.16 -17.18 8.70
C ASP A 186 -18.53 -16.49 8.61
N GLU A 187 -19.15 -16.20 9.76
CA GLU A 187 -20.44 -15.49 9.79
C GLU A 187 -20.37 -14.05 9.29
N TYR A 188 -19.19 -13.40 9.39
CA TYR A 188 -18.95 -12.04 8.93
C TYR A 188 -18.28 -11.97 7.56
N LEU A 189 -17.74 -13.08 7.05
CA LEU A 189 -16.86 -13.05 5.88
C LEU A 189 -17.52 -12.41 4.66
N GLN A 190 -18.67 -12.95 4.20
CA GLN A 190 -19.35 -12.37 3.03
C GLN A 190 -19.83 -10.93 3.29
N PRO A 191 -20.53 -10.62 4.44
CA PRO A 191 -20.91 -9.24 4.74
C PRO A 191 -19.71 -8.27 4.84
N PHE A 192 -18.54 -8.75 5.24
CA PHE A 192 -17.34 -7.93 5.33
C PHE A 192 -16.73 -7.69 3.93
N CYS A 193 -16.67 -8.70 3.07
CA CYS A 193 -16.25 -8.52 1.68
C CYS A 193 -17.17 -7.52 0.96
N ASP A 194 -18.50 -7.64 1.11
CA ASP A 194 -19.45 -6.68 0.54
C ASP A 194 -19.20 -5.25 1.08
N LEU A 195 -18.83 -5.12 2.36
CA LEU A 195 -18.52 -3.82 2.96
C LEU A 195 -17.25 -3.19 2.39
N THR A 196 -16.22 -3.98 2.04
CA THR A 196 -14.97 -3.43 1.48
C THR A 196 -15.20 -2.70 0.16
N GLU A 197 -16.23 -3.06 -0.62
CA GLU A 197 -16.60 -2.37 -1.87
C GLU A 197 -16.95 -0.88 -1.66
N VAL A 198 -17.22 -0.45 -0.42
CA VAL A 198 -17.41 0.98 -0.10
C VAL A 198 -16.15 1.79 -0.45
N MET A 199 -14.96 1.18 -0.48
CA MET A 199 -13.72 1.83 -0.90
C MET A 199 -13.75 2.28 -2.37
N ASN A 200 -14.56 1.66 -3.22
CA ASN A 200 -14.80 2.11 -4.59
C ASN A 200 -15.44 3.51 -4.68
N THR A 201 -15.98 4.02 -3.55
CA THR A 201 -16.48 5.40 -3.45
C THR A 201 -15.39 6.42 -3.06
N ALA A 202 -14.14 5.96 -2.79
CA ALA A 202 -13.04 6.85 -2.49
C ALA A 202 -12.58 7.64 -3.73
N PRO A 203 -12.04 8.86 -3.55
CA PRO A 203 -11.53 9.62 -4.68
C PRO A 203 -10.36 8.92 -5.37
N ARG A 204 -10.45 8.75 -6.68
CA ARG A 204 -9.40 8.18 -7.55
C ARG A 204 -8.72 9.25 -8.41
N GLU A 205 -9.19 10.50 -8.33
CA GLU A 205 -8.73 11.61 -9.18
C GLU A 205 -8.82 11.22 -10.67
N ASP A 206 -7.73 11.35 -11.43
CA ASP A 206 -7.66 10.99 -12.85
C ASP A 206 -7.03 9.60 -13.09
N TYR A 207 -6.83 8.80 -12.02
CA TYR A 207 -6.30 7.45 -12.14
C TYR A 207 -7.36 6.50 -12.69
N GLU A 208 -7.06 5.92 -13.83
CA GLU A 208 -7.99 5.01 -14.53
C GLU A 208 -7.81 3.58 -13.99
N GLU A 209 -8.78 3.13 -13.22
CA GLU A 209 -8.88 1.75 -12.70
C GLU A 209 -10.34 1.31 -12.61
N GLU A 210 -10.57 0.02 -12.59
CA GLU A 210 -11.89 -0.58 -12.37
C GLU A 210 -12.27 -0.58 -10.89
N ASP A 211 -13.56 -0.79 -10.60
CA ASP A 211 -14.02 -1.06 -9.23
C ASP A 211 -13.48 -2.41 -8.77
N GLU A 212 -12.96 -2.44 -7.55
CA GLU A 212 -12.45 -3.66 -6.95
C GLU A 212 -13.57 -4.46 -6.30
N VAL A 213 -13.58 -5.76 -6.52
CA VAL A 213 -14.51 -6.71 -5.92
C VAL A 213 -13.69 -7.77 -5.20
N ILE A 214 -13.90 -7.90 -3.90
CA ILE A 214 -13.21 -8.90 -3.07
C ILE A 214 -14.18 -10.03 -2.74
N THR A 215 -13.91 -11.22 -3.28
CA THR A 215 -14.70 -12.42 -2.92
C THR A 215 -14.21 -13.03 -1.61
N PRO A 216 -15.05 -13.85 -0.93
CA PRO A 216 -14.62 -14.60 0.24
C PRO A 216 -13.37 -15.47 0.00
N GLU A 217 -13.23 -16.06 -1.18
CA GLU A 217 -12.07 -16.86 -1.56
C GLU A 217 -10.80 -15.99 -1.63
N MET A 218 -10.88 -14.84 -2.29
CA MET A 218 -9.77 -13.87 -2.35
C MET A 218 -9.41 -13.37 -0.95
N TRP A 219 -10.43 -13.09 -0.11
CA TRP A 219 -10.18 -12.64 1.27
C TRP A 219 -9.43 -13.70 2.07
N ARG A 220 -9.80 -14.98 1.95
CA ARG A 220 -9.10 -16.09 2.62
C ARG A 220 -7.65 -16.24 2.14
N ASP A 221 -7.37 -16.02 0.85
CA ASP A 221 -5.98 -16.00 0.36
C ASP A 221 -5.20 -14.83 0.97
N ILE A 222 -5.78 -13.63 1.03
CA ILE A 222 -5.18 -12.46 1.69
C ILE A 222 -4.81 -12.79 3.15
N GLU A 223 -5.72 -13.38 3.91
CA GLU A 223 -5.48 -13.75 5.32
C GLU A 223 -4.33 -14.76 5.48
N VAL A 224 -4.29 -15.78 4.61
CA VAL A 224 -3.21 -16.78 4.60
C VAL A 224 -1.87 -16.12 4.28
N LYS A 225 -1.84 -15.20 3.31
CA LYS A 225 -0.60 -14.50 2.92
C LYS A 225 -0.17 -13.48 3.97
N ASP A 226 -1.08 -12.80 4.63
CA ASP A 226 -0.74 -11.88 5.73
C ASP A 226 -0.13 -12.61 6.92
N GLU A 227 -0.67 -13.77 7.28
CA GLU A 227 -0.04 -14.63 8.31
C GLU A 227 1.36 -15.08 7.88
N ALA A 228 1.54 -15.51 6.63
CA ALA A 228 2.83 -15.91 6.09
C ALA A 228 3.82 -14.73 5.99
N LYS A 229 3.33 -13.51 5.80
CA LYS A 229 4.11 -12.25 5.84
C LYS A 229 4.37 -11.75 7.28
N CYS A 230 4.04 -12.55 8.29
CA CYS A 230 4.17 -12.17 9.70
C CYS A 230 3.41 -10.88 10.06
N LYS A 231 2.17 -10.75 9.61
CA LYS A 231 1.30 -9.62 9.93
C LYS A 231 0.11 -10.06 10.77
N ASP A 232 -0.20 -9.29 11.81
CA ASP A 232 -1.51 -9.33 12.47
C ASP A 232 -2.37 -8.24 11.87
N VAL A 233 -3.60 -8.58 11.46
CA VAL A 233 -4.54 -7.59 10.90
C VAL A 233 -5.77 -7.50 11.80
N LEU A 234 -6.09 -6.28 12.19
CA LEU A 234 -7.14 -5.95 13.15
C LEU A 234 -8.19 -5.07 12.47
N PHE A 235 -9.44 -5.32 12.81
CA PHE A 235 -10.56 -4.54 12.30
C PHE A 235 -11.47 -4.09 13.45
N TYR A 236 -11.97 -2.85 13.35
CA TYR A 236 -13.23 -2.47 13.98
C TYR A 236 -14.26 -2.24 12.89
N VAL A 237 -15.43 -2.81 13.08
CA VAL A 237 -16.53 -2.73 12.13
C VAL A 237 -17.75 -2.12 12.83
N ALA A 238 -18.35 -1.10 12.23
CA ALA A 238 -19.61 -0.52 12.70
C ALA A 238 -20.79 -1.35 12.16
N ARG A 239 -21.60 -1.88 13.07
CA ARG A 239 -22.81 -2.66 12.77
C ARG A 239 -24.07 -1.87 13.16
N HIS A 240 -25.03 -1.81 12.26
CA HIS A 240 -26.33 -1.23 12.57
C HIS A 240 -27.19 -2.24 13.34
N VAL A 241 -27.53 -1.92 14.58
CA VAL A 241 -28.12 -2.86 15.56
C VAL A 241 -29.44 -3.48 15.08
N ALA A 242 -30.33 -2.66 14.50
CA ALA A 242 -31.65 -3.14 14.11
C ALA A 242 -31.67 -4.07 12.88
N THR A 243 -30.69 -3.91 11.97
CA THR A 243 -30.63 -4.70 10.72
C THR A 243 -29.53 -5.74 10.73
N GLY A 244 -28.55 -5.61 11.61
CA GLY A 244 -27.31 -6.41 11.63
C GLY A 244 -26.34 -6.06 10.52
N ALA A 245 -26.64 -5.09 9.65
CA ALA A 245 -25.79 -4.70 8.52
C ALA A 245 -24.46 -4.10 9.00
N LEU A 246 -23.36 -4.51 8.37
CA LEU A 246 -22.06 -3.88 8.52
C LEU A 246 -22.01 -2.63 7.64
N VAL A 247 -21.67 -1.48 8.20
CA VAL A 247 -21.85 -0.17 7.53
C VAL A 247 -20.59 0.71 7.53
N GLY A 248 -19.51 0.23 8.11
CA GLY A 248 -18.22 0.92 8.08
C GLY A 248 -17.17 0.10 8.79
N TYR A 249 -15.91 0.33 8.46
CA TYR A 249 -14.79 -0.38 9.08
C TYR A 249 -13.53 0.48 9.13
N THR A 250 -12.60 0.06 9.96
CA THR A 250 -11.21 0.53 9.97
C THR A 250 -10.30 -0.67 10.14
N GLU A 251 -9.17 -0.65 9.45
CA GLU A 251 -8.18 -1.71 9.43
C GLU A 251 -6.84 -1.21 9.93
N VAL A 252 -6.12 -2.05 10.67
CA VAL A 252 -4.72 -1.83 11.04
C VAL A 252 -3.94 -3.13 10.86
N ALA A 253 -2.84 -3.05 10.10
CA ALA A 253 -1.88 -4.14 9.96
C ALA A 253 -0.64 -3.89 10.85
N LEU A 254 -0.19 -4.93 11.53
CA LEU A 254 0.91 -4.93 12.49
C LEU A 254 1.98 -5.92 12.04
N PRO A 255 3.07 -5.46 11.38
CA PRO A 255 4.17 -6.36 11.00
C PRO A 255 4.91 -6.83 12.25
N ARG A 256 4.82 -8.12 12.57
CA ARG A 256 5.44 -8.70 13.78
C ARG A 256 6.96 -8.58 13.82
N LEU A 257 7.61 -8.43 12.66
CA LEU A 257 9.05 -8.20 12.54
C LEU A 257 9.45 -6.72 12.64
N GLN A 258 8.47 -5.82 12.73
CA GLN A 258 8.64 -4.38 12.96
C GLN A 258 7.63 -3.90 14.03
N PRO A 259 7.78 -4.33 15.29
CA PRO A 259 6.74 -4.20 16.31
C PRO A 259 6.48 -2.76 16.79
N ASP A 260 7.30 -1.81 16.38
CA ASP A 260 7.14 -0.37 16.63
C ASP A 260 6.22 0.33 15.62
N LEU A 261 5.88 -0.34 14.52
CA LEU A 261 5.11 0.19 13.39
C LEU A 261 3.71 -0.44 13.34
N ALA A 262 2.70 0.40 13.12
CA ALA A 262 1.39 -0.01 12.65
C ALA A 262 1.08 0.67 11.32
N TRP A 263 0.45 -0.06 10.41
CA TRP A 263 -0.09 0.48 9.17
C TRP A 263 -1.59 0.63 9.29
N GLN A 264 -2.06 1.87 9.30
CA GLN A 264 -3.48 2.17 9.19
C GLN A 264 -3.88 1.99 7.72
N GLY A 265 -4.55 0.90 7.43
CA GLY A 265 -5.16 0.63 6.14
C GLY A 265 -6.46 1.42 5.95
N ASP A 266 -7.42 0.77 5.33
CA ASP A 266 -8.68 1.39 4.97
C ASP A 266 -9.49 1.87 6.17
N THR A 267 -10.20 2.96 5.96
CA THR A 267 -11.29 3.40 6.84
C THR A 267 -12.41 3.94 5.97
N ALA A 268 -13.52 3.26 5.99
CA ALA A 268 -14.67 3.61 5.19
C ALA A 268 -15.97 3.53 5.98
N VAL A 269 -16.96 4.31 5.55
CA VAL A 269 -18.33 4.28 6.05
C VAL A 269 -19.25 4.38 4.83
N ASP A 270 -20.23 3.48 4.77
CA ASP A 270 -21.25 3.50 3.73
C ASP A 270 -21.87 4.90 3.61
N PRO A 271 -22.02 5.45 2.41
CA PRO A 271 -22.57 6.79 2.18
C PRO A 271 -23.90 7.04 2.91
N ALA A 272 -24.78 6.04 3.02
CA ALA A 272 -26.06 6.16 3.70
C ALA A 272 -25.95 6.34 5.23
N HIS A 273 -24.78 5.99 5.80
CA HIS A 273 -24.52 5.99 7.25
C HIS A 273 -23.45 7.02 7.66
N ARG A 274 -23.06 7.92 6.76
CA ARG A 274 -22.08 9.01 7.02
C ARG A 274 -22.64 10.13 7.90
N ASN A 275 -21.77 11.01 8.38
CA ASN A 275 -22.09 12.17 9.20
C ASN A 275 -22.60 11.89 10.63
N LEU A 276 -22.54 10.63 11.08
CA LEU A 276 -22.89 10.20 12.43
C LEU A 276 -21.67 10.09 13.37
N GLY A 277 -20.46 10.35 12.86
CA GLY A 277 -19.21 10.24 13.64
C GLY A 277 -18.59 8.84 13.62
N LEU A 278 -19.13 7.88 12.84
CA LEU A 278 -18.65 6.50 12.81
C LEU A 278 -17.17 6.37 12.45
N GLY A 279 -16.66 7.14 11.46
CA GLY A 279 -15.25 7.09 11.10
C GLY A 279 -14.31 7.52 12.23
N ARG A 280 -14.68 8.55 13.01
CA ARG A 280 -13.93 8.95 14.22
C ARG A 280 -14.00 7.89 15.30
N TRP A 281 -15.17 7.30 15.50
CA TRP A 281 -15.36 6.24 16.48
C TRP A 281 -14.49 5.01 16.17
N LEU A 282 -14.53 4.54 14.95
CA LEU A 282 -13.73 3.42 14.46
C LEU A 282 -12.25 3.63 14.73
N LYS A 283 -11.69 4.78 14.30
CA LYS A 283 -10.27 5.10 14.49
C LYS A 283 -9.91 5.29 15.96
N ALA A 284 -10.76 5.95 16.76
CA ALA A 284 -10.49 6.13 18.18
C ALA A 284 -10.52 4.81 18.94
N ALA A 285 -11.50 3.96 18.68
CA ALA A 285 -11.57 2.62 19.29
C ALA A 285 -10.34 1.77 18.94
N MET A 286 -9.89 1.82 17.67
CA MET A 286 -8.68 1.13 17.24
C MET A 286 -7.43 1.68 17.96
N ALA A 287 -7.27 2.98 18.06
CA ALA A 287 -6.13 3.59 18.74
C ALA A 287 -6.09 3.20 20.24
N LEU A 288 -7.24 3.22 20.91
CA LEU A 288 -7.34 2.81 22.33
C LEU A 288 -6.95 1.33 22.50
N ARG A 289 -7.38 0.45 21.60
CA ARG A 289 -7.02 -0.98 21.62
C ARG A 289 -5.53 -1.19 21.36
N LEU A 290 -4.96 -0.50 20.39
CA LEU A 290 -3.52 -0.59 20.12
C LEU A 290 -2.69 -0.17 21.32
N ARG A 291 -3.08 0.90 22.04
CA ARG A 291 -2.43 1.34 23.27
C ARG A 291 -2.41 0.26 24.36
N GLU A 292 -3.50 -0.49 24.47
CA GLU A 292 -3.67 -1.51 25.51
C GLU A 292 -2.96 -2.83 25.14
N GLU A 293 -3.13 -3.30 23.92
CA GLU A 293 -2.70 -4.64 23.51
C GLU A 293 -1.33 -4.65 22.79
N TYR A 294 -0.90 -3.52 22.20
CA TYR A 294 0.34 -3.40 21.42
C TYR A 294 1.23 -2.24 21.89
N PRO A 295 1.71 -2.28 23.14
CA PRO A 295 2.44 -1.15 23.76
C PRO A 295 3.79 -0.85 23.10
N THR A 296 4.28 -1.71 22.22
CA THR A 296 5.51 -1.49 21.43
C THR A 296 5.30 -0.56 20.23
N VAL A 297 4.05 -0.35 19.78
CA VAL A 297 3.75 0.55 18.68
C VAL A 297 4.05 1.98 19.09
N THR A 298 4.95 2.63 18.36
CA THR A 298 5.33 4.03 18.57
C THR A 298 4.95 4.94 17.41
N ARG A 299 4.64 4.37 16.26
CA ARG A 299 4.25 5.10 15.05
C ARG A 299 3.16 4.37 14.28
N ILE A 300 2.25 5.17 13.72
CA ILE A 300 1.21 4.67 12.83
C ILE A 300 1.36 5.42 11.52
N ASP A 301 1.58 4.70 10.43
CA ASP A 301 1.63 5.26 9.07
C ASP A 301 0.30 4.99 8.35
N THR A 302 -0.10 5.90 7.48
CA THR A 302 -1.26 5.76 6.61
C THR A 302 -1.01 6.42 5.27
N HIS A 303 -1.72 5.98 4.24
CA HIS A 303 -1.69 6.57 2.91
C HIS A 303 -3.10 7.02 2.51
N ASN A 304 -3.24 8.25 2.01
CA ASN A 304 -4.54 8.78 1.62
C ASN A 304 -4.43 9.57 0.31
N ALA A 305 -5.50 9.52 -0.49
CA ALA A 305 -5.69 10.45 -1.59
C ALA A 305 -5.62 11.90 -1.09
N GLY A 306 -4.87 12.74 -1.80
CA GLY A 306 -4.76 14.17 -1.48
C GLY A 306 -6.09 14.91 -1.52
N SER A 307 -7.04 14.40 -2.29
CA SER A 307 -8.41 14.93 -2.47
C SER A 307 -9.42 14.38 -1.45
N ASN A 308 -9.08 13.38 -0.60
CA ASN A 308 -10.00 12.81 0.39
C ASN A 308 -10.14 13.71 1.62
N ALA A 309 -10.77 14.88 1.46
CA ALA A 309 -10.91 15.87 2.52
C ALA A 309 -11.56 15.34 3.82
N PRO A 310 -12.62 14.51 3.81
CA PRO A 310 -13.21 13.98 5.03
C PRO A 310 -12.22 13.15 5.84
N MET A 311 -11.47 12.22 5.19
CA MET A 311 -10.51 11.37 5.87
C MET A 311 -9.28 12.16 6.33
N LEU A 312 -8.77 13.06 5.48
CA LEU A 312 -7.67 13.96 5.86
C LEU A 312 -8.02 14.81 7.08
N SER A 313 -9.28 15.30 7.20
CA SER A 313 -9.72 16.04 8.38
C SER A 313 -9.65 15.21 9.65
N ILE A 314 -10.07 13.94 9.62
CA ILE A 314 -9.99 13.03 10.75
C ILE A 314 -8.52 12.77 11.12
N ASN A 315 -7.68 12.48 10.14
CA ASN A 315 -6.27 12.20 10.36
C ASN A 315 -5.51 13.39 10.95
N VAL A 316 -5.72 14.61 10.42
CA VAL A 316 -5.11 15.83 10.95
C VAL A 316 -5.57 16.09 12.39
N GLU A 317 -6.86 15.88 12.70
CA GLU A 317 -7.40 16.05 14.06
C GLU A 317 -6.81 15.04 15.04
N MET A 318 -6.46 13.81 14.57
CA MET A 318 -5.72 12.82 15.36
C MET A 318 -4.23 13.17 15.54
N GLY A 319 -3.67 14.06 14.73
CA GLY A 319 -2.24 14.43 14.79
C GLY A 319 -1.38 13.79 13.70
N PHE A 320 -1.98 13.13 12.70
CA PHE A 320 -1.22 12.69 11.54
C PHE A 320 -0.63 13.87 10.77
N SER A 321 0.64 13.78 10.40
CA SER A 321 1.32 14.75 9.57
C SER A 321 1.94 14.08 8.34
N PRO A 322 1.91 14.72 7.15
CA PRO A 322 2.52 14.18 5.96
C PRO A 322 4.04 14.02 6.13
N ILE A 323 4.55 12.84 5.80
CA ILE A 323 6.00 12.53 5.74
C ILE A 323 6.49 12.34 4.32
N LEU A 324 5.60 12.02 3.38
CA LEU A 324 5.92 11.86 1.98
C LEU A 324 4.69 12.23 1.13
N ILE A 325 4.93 12.90 0.01
CA ILE A 325 3.90 13.17 -1.01
C ILE A 325 4.35 12.49 -2.29
N GLU A 326 3.47 11.72 -2.89
CA GLU A 326 3.73 10.88 -4.04
C GLU A 326 2.71 11.17 -5.12
N THR A 327 3.16 11.15 -6.36
CA THR A 327 2.27 11.27 -7.53
C THR A 327 2.34 9.98 -8.32
N VAL A 328 1.19 9.38 -8.57
CA VAL A 328 1.06 8.30 -9.55
C VAL A 328 0.92 8.94 -10.93
N TRP A 329 1.84 8.61 -11.79
CA TRP A 329 1.87 9.00 -13.20
C TRP A 329 1.37 7.83 -14.02
N GLN A 330 0.38 8.04 -14.89
CA GLN A 330 -0.20 7.00 -15.75
C GLN A 330 -0.13 7.41 -17.20
N GLY A 331 0.04 6.44 -18.08
CA GLY A 331 0.08 6.65 -19.52
C GLY A 331 -0.12 5.38 -20.33
N ASP A 332 -0.25 5.54 -21.64
CA ASP A 332 -0.35 4.44 -22.59
C ASP A 332 1.01 3.73 -22.73
N LEU A 333 1.03 2.41 -22.57
CA LEU A 333 2.25 1.61 -22.56
C LEU A 333 3.02 1.69 -23.89
N ALA A 334 2.31 1.64 -25.03
CA ALA A 334 2.96 1.68 -26.32
C ALA A 334 3.62 3.05 -26.60
N THR A 335 2.93 4.14 -26.21
CA THR A 335 3.48 5.50 -26.27
C THR A 335 4.72 5.65 -25.41
N LEU A 336 4.67 5.12 -24.20
CA LEU A 336 5.76 5.18 -23.23
C LEU A 336 6.99 4.43 -23.77
N ARG A 337 6.83 3.21 -24.26
CA ARG A 337 7.91 2.42 -24.88
C ARG A 337 8.54 3.15 -26.07
N GLN A 338 7.70 3.69 -26.96
CA GLN A 338 8.18 4.44 -28.12
C GLN A 338 9.05 5.63 -27.70
N ARG A 339 8.61 6.43 -26.73
CA ARG A 339 9.32 7.64 -26.29
C ARG A 339 10.58 7.33 -25.50
N LEU A 340 10.59 6.28 -24.72
CA LEU A 340 11.77 5.81 -23.98
C LEU A 340 12.73 5.00 -24.88
N SER A 341 12.32 4.59 -26.06
CA SER A 341 13.08 3.71 -26.98
C SER A 341 13.48 2.40 -26.30
N VAL A 342 12.53 1.74 -25.66
CA VAL A 342 12.67 0.44 -24.97
C VAL A 342 11.63 -0.57 -25.47
#